data_3aebbf5e22e4f413d326fc506e7e651d
#
_entry.id   3aebbf5e22e4f413d326fc506e7e651d
#
_cell.length_a   1.000
_cell.length_b   1.000
_cell.length_c   1.000
_cell.angle_alpha   90.00
_cell.angle_beta   90.00
_cell.angle_gamma   90.00
#
_symmetry.space_group_name_H-M   'P 1'
#
loop_
_entity.id
_entity.type
_entity.pdbx_description
1 polymer ?
#
loop_
_entity_poly.entity_id
_entity_poly.type
_entity_poly.pdbx_seq_one_letter_code
_entity_poly.pdbx_strand_id
1 'polypeptide(L)'
;WAAEAARLTPGLRVAAHHGASRASASELAAEVADADVVITTYGTAVRDVEAIAALSWDRLVLDEAQAIKNPANETAQQLRRIPARVRIALTGTPIENGLGDLWSILDFTNPGLVGSRSSFVAALSSGRSNSRQGAESALRALNGILVFRRTKTEPDVAAELPERIDQLDHCTM
;
A
#
# COMPACT_ATOMS: atom_id res chain seq x y z
N TRP A 1 3.29 10.80 -8.21
CA TRP A 1 3.02 9.71 -9.15
C TRP A 1 2.82 10.21 -10.58
N ALA A 2 1.94 11.19 -10.86
CA ALA A 2 1.68 11.66 -12.21
C ALA A 2 2.94 12.17 -12.92
N ALA A 3 3.75 13.00 -12.24
CA ALA A 3 5.01 13.51 -12.78
C ALA A 3 6.03 12.38 -13.05
N GLU A 4 6.11 11.41 -12.15
CA GLU A 4 7.00 10.26 -12.31
C GLU A 4 6.54 9.34 -13.45
N ALA A 5 5.24 9.10 -13.58
CA ALA A 5 4.71 8.34 -14.70
C ALA A 5 5.01 9.02 -16.04
N ALA A 6 4.80 10.33 -16.14
CA ALA A 6 5.14 11.09 -17.35
C ALA A 6 6.64 11.05 -17.69
N ARG A 7 7.51 11.04 -16.67
CA ARG A 7 8.97 10.98 -16.84
C ARG A 7 9.46 9.59 -17.25
N LEU A 8 8.96 8.54 -16.58
CA LEU A 8 9.47 7.17 -16.74
C LEU A 8 8.73 6.36 -17.80
N THR A 9 7.46 6.67 -18.02
CA THR A 9 6.58 5.93 -18.93
C THR A 9 5.70 6.88 -19.74
N PRO A 10 6.27 7.72 -20.62
CA PRO A 10 5.54 8.77 -21.34
C PRO A 10 4.45 8.23 -22.29
N GLY A 11 4.45 6.95 -22.57
CA GLY A 11 3.41 6.30 -23.37
C GLY A 11 2.13 5.94 -22.61
N LEU A 12 2.11 6.05 -21.27
CA LEU A 12 0.92 5.78 -20.47
C LEU A 12 0.02 7.02 -20.37
N ARG A 13 -1.26 6.82 -20.58
CA ARG A 13 -2.29 7.84 -20.38
C ARG A 13 -2.70 7.84 -18.91
N VAL A 14 -2.37 8.90 -18.21
CA VAL A 14 -2.63 9.05 -16.77
C VAL A 14 -3.79 10.01 -16.56
N ALA A 15 -4.85 9.56 -15.90
CA ALA A 15 -5.94 10.38 -15.40
C ALA A 15 -5.79 10.62 -13.89
N ALA A 16 -6.10 11.85 -13.43
CA ALA A 16 -6.06 12.22 -12.02
C ALA A 16 -7.48 12.51 -11.52
N HIS A 17 -8.09 11.52 -10.86
CA HIS A 17 -9.40 11.68 -10.22
C HIS A 17 -9.23 12.30 -8.84
N HIS A 18 -9.11 13.62 -8.77
CA HIS A 18 -8.82 14.35 -7.54
C HIS A 18 -9.30 15.81 -7.60
N GLY A 19 -9.56 16.39 -6.43
CA GLY A 19 -9.93 17.81 -6.29
C GLY A 19 -11.41 18.06 -6.42
N ALA A 20 -11.77 19.36 -6.38
CA ALA A 20 -13.17 19.81 -6.44
C ALA A 20 -13.77 19.71 -7.85
N SER A 21 -12.91 19.78 -8.86
CA SER A 21 -13.31 19.73 -10.28
C SER A 21 -13.23 18.31 -10.88
N ARG A 22 -13.05 17.29 -10.07
CA ARG A 22 -13.03 15.90 -10.56
C ARG A 22 -14.40 15.51 -11.13
N ALA A 23 -14.42 14.57 -12.03
CA ALA A 23 -15.64 14.00 -12.58
C ALA A 23 -16.61 13.56 -11.49
N SER A 24 -17.90 13.75 -11.73
CA SER A 24 -18.95 13.18 -10.88
C SER A 24 -18.99 11.66 -11.01
N ALA A 25 -19.73 11.00 -10.12
CA ALA A 25 -19.89 9.55 -10.15
C ALA A 25 -20.41 9.03 -11.50
N SER A 26 -21.29 9.78 -12.17
CA SER A 26 -21.85 9.41 -13.48
C SER A 26 -20.89 9.66 -14.66
N GLU A 27 -19.90 10.53 -14.48
CA GLU A 27 -18.93 10.91 -15.51
C GLU A 27 -17.61 10.13 -15.38
N LEU A 28 -17.33 9.52 -14.22
CA LEU A 28 -16.08 8.84 -13.94
C LEU A 28 -15.73 7.78 -15.00
N ALA A 29 -16.71 6.99 -15.42
CA ALA A 29 -16.48 5.95 -16.42
C ALA A 29 -15.96 6.54 -17.75
N ALA A 30 -16.49 7.69 -18.16
CA ALA A 30 -16.04 8.39 -19.37
C ALA A 30 -14.65 9.03 -19.16
N GLU A 31 -14.41 9.64 -17.98
CA GLU A 31 -13.12 10.24 -17.63
C GLU A 31 -11.97 9.23 -17.72
N VAL A 32 -12.21 8.00 -17.29
CA VAL A 32 -11.16 6.98 -17.21
C VAL A 32 -11.15 6.00 -18.38
N ALA A 33 -12.08 6.10 -19.32
CA ALA A 33 -12.24 5.14 -20.42
C ALA A 33 -10.97 4.94 -21.25
N ASP A 34 -10.23 6.03 -21.47
CA ASP A 34 -8.99 6.01 -22.24
C ASP A 34 -7.72 6.04 -21.36
N ALA A 35 -7.86 5.97 -20.04
CA ALA A 35 -6.73 6.01 -19.14
C ALA A 35 -6.12 4.62 -18.93
N ASP A 36 -4.79 4.55 -18.98
CA ASP A 36 -4.04 3.34 -18.61
C ASP A 36 -3.78 3.32 -17.10
N VAL A 37 -3.69 4.48 -16.47
CA VAL A 37 -3.49 4.65 -15.02
C VAL A 37 -4.43 5.74 -14.49
N VAL A 38 -5.14 5.43 -13.42
CA VAL A 38 -5.96 6.40 -12.69
C VAL A 38 -5.34 6.63 -11.31
N ILE A 39 -5.04 7.89 -11.01
CA ILE A 39 -4.45 8.28 -9.72
C ILE A 39 -5.51 9.01 -8.91
N THR A 40 -5.68 8.60 -7.67
CA THR A 40 -6.60 9.24 -6.72
C THR A 40 -6.00 9.25 -5.31
N THR A 41 -6.65 9.93 -4.37
CA THR A 41 -6.28 9.89 -2.95
C THR A 41 -7.19 8.94 -2.18
N TYR A 42 -6.75 8.48 -1.02
CA TYR A 42 -7.57 7.67 -0.11
C TYR A 42 -8.93 8.31 0.19
N GLY A 43 -8.91 9.61 0.54
CA GLY A 43 -10.14 10.33 0.88
C GLY A 43 -11.11 10.48 -0.31
N THR A 44 -10.59 10.65 -1.53
CA THR A 44 -11.43 10.68 -2.73
C THR A 44 -11.96 9.29 -3.05
N ALA A 45 -11.11 8.26 -2.98
CA ALA A 45 -11.51 6.88 -3.24
C ALA A 45 -12.62 6.39 -2.29
N VAL A 46 -12.56 6.76 -1.01
CA VAL A 46 -13.60 6.44 -0.03
C VAL A 46 -14.90 7.17 -0.36
N ARG A 47 -14.82 8.44 -0.72
CA ARG A 47 -15.98 9.28 -1.01
C ARG A 47 -16.73 8.82 -2.28
N ASP A 48 -15.97 8.42 -3.29
CA ASP A 48 -16.49 8.04 -4.60
C ASP A 48 -16.47 6.51 -4.81
N VAL A 49 -16.42 5.74 -3.70
CA VAL A 49 -16.21 4.28 -3.73
C VAL A 49 -17.24 3.53 -4.58
N GLU A 50 -18.50 3.95 -4.57
CA GLU A 50 -19.55 3.30 -5.36
C GLU A 50 -19.27 3.42 -6.87
N ALA A 51 -18.87 4.59 -7.33
CA ALA A 51 -18.55 4.82 -8.74
C ALA A 51 -17.26 4.07 -9.15
N ILE A 52 -16.24 4.10 -8.28
CA ILE A 52 -14.98 3.40 -8.52
C ILE A 52 -15.19 1.89 -8.52
N ALA A 53 -15.99 1.37 -7.58
CA ALA A 53 -16.26 -0.06 -7.47
C ALA A 53 -17.18 -0.60 -8.59
N ALA A 54 -17.91 0.26 -9.28
CA ALA A 54 -18.71 -0.10 -10.44
C ALA A 54 -17.84 -0.37 -11.70
N LEU A 55 -16.56 0.03 -11.68
CA LEU A 55 -15.64 -0.17 -12.78
C LEU A 55 -14.81 -1.45 -12.58
N SER A 56 -14.26 -1.96 -13.68
CA SER A 56 -13.36 -3.13 -13.66
C SER A 56 -11.90 -2.66 -13.67
N TRP A 57 -11.15 -3.05 -12.64
CA TRP A 57 -9.75 -2.69 -12.50
C TRP A 57 -8.85 -3.93 -12.68
N ASP A 58 -7.81 -3.80 -13.48
CA ASP A 58 -6.80 -4.84 -13.57
C ASP A 58 -5.93 -4.86 -12.32
N ARG A 59 -5.48 -3.68 -11.89
CA ARG A 59 -4.63 -3.54 -10.70
C ARG A 59 -5.16 -2.43 -9.79
N LEU A 60 -5.16 -2.70 -8.50
CA LEU A 60 -5.37 -1.73 -7.44
C LEU A 60 -4.07 -1.61 -6.63
N VAL A 61 -3.44 -0.45 -6.70
CA VAL A 61 -2.18 -0.17 -6.00
C VAL A 61 -2.44 0.84 -4.89
N LEU A 62 -2.08 0.48 -3.66
CA LEU A 62 -2.10 1.39 -2.52
C LEU A 62 -0.67 1.84 -2.22
N ASP A 63 -0.41 3.13 -2.35
CA ASP A 63 0.82 3.74 -1.85
C ASP A 63 0.63 4.18 -0.40
N GLU A 64 1.69 4.14 0.41
CA GLU A 64 1.62 4.39 1.85
C GLU A 64 0.50 3.56 2.53
N ALA A 65 0.54 2.23 2.28
CA ALA A 65 -0.50 1.29 2.70
C ALA A 65 -0.68 1.16 4.23
N GLN A 66 0.11 1.88 5.04
CA GLN A 66 -0.18 2.02 6.47
C GLN A 66 -1.57 2.60 6.75
N ALA A 67 -2.18 3.30 5.80
CA ALA A 67 -3.54 3.79 5.90
C ALA A 67 -4.60 2.69 6.14
N ILE A 68 -4.30 1.44 5.75
CA ILE A 68 -5.19 0.29 5.91
C ILE A 68 -4.77 -0.71 7.00
N LYS A 69 -3.79 -0.38 7.84
CA LYS A 69 -3.31 -1.25 8.94
C LYS A 69 -4.40 -1.60 9.96
N ASN A 70 -5.32 -0.68 10.20
CA ASN A 70 -6.51 -0.97 11.00
C ASN A 70 -7.65 -1.44 10.08
N PRO A 71 -7.99 -2.75 10.07
CA PRO A 71 -9.04 -3.27 9.19
C PRO A 71 -10.45 -2.78 9.55
N ALA A 72 -10.63 -2.22 10.74
CA ALA A 72 -11.90 -1.69 11.22
C ALA A 72 -12.14 -0.23 10.81
N ASN A 73 -11.13 0.48 10.30
CA ASN A 73 -11.35 1.84 9.85
C ASN A 73 -12.11 1.90 8.52
N GLU A 74 -12.83 2.97 8.31
CA GLU A 74 -13.66 3.19 7.14
C GLU A 74 -12.86 3.07 5.84
N THR A 75 -11.68 3.67 5.79
CA THR A 75 -10.80 3.61 4.61
C THR A 75 -10.48 2.18 4.20
N ALA A 76 -10.05 1.35 5.17
CA ALA A 76 -9.72 -0.05 4.91
C ALA A 76 -10.95 -0.85 4.42
N GLN A 77 -12.13 -0.59 5.01
CA GLN A 77 -13.37 -1.26 4.62
C GLN A 77 -13.82 -0.86 3.22
N GLN A 78 -13.84 0.42 2.92
CA GLN A 78 -14.29 0.92 1.60
C GLN A 78 -13.36 0.48 0.48
N LEU A 79 -12.04 0.55 0.67
CA LEU A 79 -11.09 0.14 -0.36
C LEU A 79 -11.16 -1.37 -0.68
N ARG A 80 -11.56 -2.21 0.27
CA ARG A 80 -11.79 -3.64 0.02
C ARG A 80 -12.97 -3.90 -0.93
N ARG A 81 -13.90 -2.97 -1.05
CA ARG A 81 -15.06 -3.06 -1.95
C ARG A 81 -14.69 -2.86 -3.42
N ILE A 82 -13.56 -2.21 -3.71
CA ILE A 82 -13.11 -1.96 -5.08
C ILE A 82 -12.64 -3.30 -5.68
N PRO A 83 -13.30 -3.81 -6.74
CA PRO A 83 -12.88 -5.04 -7.38
C PRO A 83 -11.59 -4.81 -8.16
N ALA A 84 -10.63 -5.73 -8.07
CA ALA A 84 -9.42 -5.71 -8.87
C ALA A 84 -8.87 -7.12 -9.05
N ARG A 85 -8.30 -7.41 -10.22
CA ARG A 85 -7.69 -8.72 -10.49
C ARG A 85 -6.42 -8.93 -9.65
N VAL A 86 -5.64 -7.87 -9.46
CA VAL A 86 -4.42 -7.88 -8.65
C VAL A 86 -4.46 -6.70 -7.68
N ARG A 87 -4.06 -6.94 -6.43
CA ARG A 87 -3.92 -5.90 -5.41
C ARG A 87 -2.47 -5.82 -4.96
N ILE A 88 -1.95 -4.60 -4.88
CA ILE A 88 -0.57 -4.31 -4.48
C ILE A 88 -0.59 -3.27 -3.37
N ALA A 89 0.21 -3.46 -2.35
CA ALA A 89 0.40 -2.50 -1.27
C ALA A 89 1.87 -2.10 -1.18
N LEU A 90 2.14 -0.81 -1.28
CA LEU A 90 3.47 -0.22 -1.13
C LEU A 90 3.54 0.44 0.25
N THR A 91 4.57 0.13 1.01
CA THR A 91 4.79 0.75 2.34
C THR A 91 6.25 0.64 2.76
N GLY A 92 6.78 1.72 3.31
CA GLY A 92 8.09 1.72 3.96
C GLY A 92 8.07 1.06 5.35
N THR A 93 6.88 0.95 5.97
CA THR A 93 6.71 0.46 7.35
C THR A 93 5.62 -0.61 7.43
N PRO A 94 5.85 -1.84 6.92
CA PRO A 94 4.81 -2.89 6.88
C PRO A 94 4.36 -3.31 8.29
N ILE A 95 5.21 -3.16 9.29
CA ILE A 95 4.95 -3.47 10.69
C ILE A 95 5.37 -2.27 11.54
N GLU A 96 4.45 -1.71 12.27
CA GLU A 96 4.67 -0.61 13.21
C GLU A 96 4.20 -1.00 14.60
N ASN A 97 2.96 -1.46 14.73
CA ASN A 97 2.33 -1.84 16.00
C ASN A 97 2.24 -3.36 16.20
N GLY A 98 2.83 -4.15 15.29
CA GLY A 98 2.90 -5.60 15.43
C GLY A 98 2.33 -6.40 14.24
N LEU A 99 2.20 -7.72 14.46
CA LEU A 99 1.77 -8.67 13.42
C LEU A 99 0.39 -8.41 12.85
N GLY A 100 -0.48 -7.72 13.60
CA GLY A 100 -1.80 -7.34 13.12
C GLY A 100 -1.76 -6.34 11.95
N ASP A 101 -0.75 -5.47 11.88
CA ASP A 101 -0.54 -4.55 10.77
C ASP A 101 -0.20 -5.32 9.50
N LEU A 102 0.76 -6.24 9.62
CA LEU A 102 1.16 -7.12 8.53
C LEU A 102 -0.02 -7.95 8.01
N TRP A 103 -0.79 -8.55 8.94
CA TRP A 103 -1.98 -9.29 8.57
C TRP A 103 -2.96 -8.45 7.73
N SER A 104 -3.22 -7.21 8.14
CA SER A 104 -4.16 -6.33 7.43
C SER A 104 -3.73 -6.03 5.99
N ILE A 105 -2.44 -5.83 5.77
CA ILE A 105 -1.88 -5.59 4.44
C ILE A 105 -1.95 -6.87 3.60
N LEU A 106 -1.55 -8.02 4.16
CA LEU A 106 -1.59 -9.31 3.46
C LEU A 106 -3.01 -9.74 3.12
N ASP A 107 -3.97 -9.54 4.03
CA ASP A 107 -5.38 -9.84 3.80
C ASP A 107 -6.02 -8.90 2.77
N PHE A 108 -5.56 -7.65 2.69
CA PHE A 108 -5.98 -6.75 1.61
C PHE A 108 -5.46 -7.21 0.25
N THR A 109 -4.18 -7.57 0.15
CA THR A 109 -3.57 -7.99 -1.14
C THR A 109 -4.03 -9.37 -1.58
N ASN A 110 -4.25 -10.28 -0.64
CA ASN A 110 -4.65 -11.67 -0.87
C ASN A 110 -5.76 -12.08 0.11
N PRO A 111 -7.02 -11.69 -0.14
CA PRO A 111 -8.12 -11.92 0.80
C PRO A 111 -8.27 -13.39 1.19
N GLY A 112 -8.27 -13.67 2.49
CA GLY A 112 -8.44 -14.99 3.06
C GLY A 112 -7.21 -15.91 3.03
N LEU A 113 -6.14 -15.57 2.29
CA LEU A 113 -4.95 -16.42 2.15
C LEU A 113 -4.25 -16.70 3.49
N VAL A 114 -4.16 -15.69 4.34
CA VAL A 114 -3.45 -15.77 5.63
C VAL A 114 -4.35 -16.17 6.80
N GLY A 115 -5.61 -16.54 6.53
CA GLY A 115 -6.59 -16.95 7.52
C GLY A 115 -7.04 -15.80 8.43
N SER A 116 -7.63 -16.16 9.60
CA SER A 116 -8.10 -15.13 10.54
C SER A 116 -6.92 -14.38 11.19
N ARG A 117 -7.16 -13.11 11.55
CA ARG A 117 -6.17 -12.28 12.24
C ARG A 117 -5.63 -12.94 13.52
N SER A 118 -6.53 -13.53 14.32
CA SER A 118 -6.16 -14.21 15.56
C SER A 118 -5.27 -15.42 15.31
N SER A 119 -5.62 -16.26 14.34
CA SER A 119 -4.84 -17.45 13.97
C SER A 119 -3.45 -17.06 13.41
N PHE A 120 -3.39 -16.05 12.56
CA PHE A 120 -2.14 -15.53 11.99
C PHE A 120 -1.21 -15.00 13.09
N VAL A 121 -1.72 -14.15 13.97
CA VAL A 121 -0.95 -13.59 15.09
C VAL A 121 -0.50 -14.71 16.05
N ALA A 122 -1.38 -15.64 16.41
CA ALA A 122 -1.04 -16.76 17.30
C ALA A 122 0.05 -17.66 16.69
N ALA A 123 -0.06 -18.03 15.42
CA ALA A 123 0.92 -18.87 14.73
C ALA A 123 2.33 -18.27 14.72
N LEU A 124 2.42 -16.95 14.52
CA LEU A 124 3.70 -16.24 14.43
C LEU A 124 4.23 -15.78 15.80
N SER A 125 3.38 -15.71 16.84
CA SER A 125 3.77 -15.37 18.21
C SER A 125 4.23 -16.58 19.02
N SER A 126 3.85 -17.78 18.64
CA SER A 126 4.05 -19.03 19.41
C SER A 126 5.51 -19.51 19.52
N GLY A 127 6.46 -18.74 19.09
CA GLY A 127 7.88 -19.13 19.13
C GLY A 127 8.81 -18.27 19.98
N ARG A 128 8.46 -17.04 20.39
CA ARG A 128 9.39 -16.13 21.10
C ARG A 128 8.71 -14.98 21.82
N SER A 129 9.26 -14.64 22.97
CA SER A 129 8.78 -13.65 23.95
C SER A 129 8.77 -12.18 23.49
N ASN A 130 9.04 -11.85 22.22
CA ASN A 130 9.04 -10.48 21.71
C ASN A 130 8.26 -10.38 20.40
N SER A 131 7.14 -9.67 20.42
CA SER A 131 6.26 -9.44 19.26
C SER A 131 6.99 -8.87 18.02
N ARG A 132 8.05 -8.08 18.24
CA ARG A 132 8.86 -7.49 17.18
C ARG A 132 9.75 -8.50 16.46
N GLN A 133 10.37 -9.43 17.18
CA GLN A 133 11.19 -10.50 16.59
C GLN A 133 10.36 -11.52 15.80
N GLY A 134 9.16 -11.83 16.29
CA GLY A 134 8.19 -12.66 15.55
C GLY A 134 7.78 -12.02 14.23
N ALA A 135 7.52 -10.73 14.25
CA ALA A 135 7.14 -9.95 13.07
C ALA A 135 8.26 -9.88 12.01
N GLU A 136 9.51 -9.67 12.43
CA GLU A 136 10.67 -9.71 11.53
C GLU A 136 10.92 -11.09 10.93
N SER A 137 10.74 -12.14 11.72
CA SER A 137 10.85 -13.52 11.23
C SER A 137 9.76 -13.84 10.21
N ALA A 138 8.53 -13.38 10.44
CA ALA A 138 7.44 -13.54 9.50
C ALA A 138 7.72 -12.80 8.17
N LEU A 139 8.19 -11.55 8.25
CA LEU A 139 8.57 -10.80 7.05
C LEU A 139 9.67 -11.52 6.26
N ARG A 140 10.67 -12.07 6.93
CA ARG A 140 11.74 -12.84 6.26
C ARG A 140 11.19 -14.09 5.58
N ALA A 141 10.30 -14.84 6.25
CA ALA A 141 9.70 -16.05 5.70
C ALA A 141 8.80 -15.76 4.48
N LEU A 142 8.16 -14.60 4.43
CA LEU A 142 7.27 -14.18 3.33
C LEU A 142 8.01 -13.39 2.24
N ASN A 143 9.27 -13.02 2.50
CA ASN A 143 10.07 -12.27 1.53
C ASN A 143 10.34 -13.12 0.27
N GLY A 144 10.14 -12.52 -0.89
CA GLY A 144 10.25 -13.19 -2.18
C GLY A 144 9.02 -14.00 -2.61
N ILE A 145 8.00 -14.15 -1.74
CA ILE A 145 6.73 -14.83 -2.05
C ILE A 145 5.57 -13.84 -2.08
N LEU A 146 5.28 -13.21 -0.95
CA LEU A 146 4.19 -12.24 -0.80
C LEU A 146 4.68 -10.82 -0.48
N VAL A 147 5.91 -10.72 0.01
CA VAL A 147 6.54 -9.46 0.40
C VAL A 147 7.86 -9.32 -0.37
N PHE A 148 8.06 -8.16 -0.99
CA PHE A 148 9.31 -7.81 -1.64
C PHE A 148 9.86 -6.57 -0.92
N ARG A 149 10.93 -6.74 -0.15
CA ARG A 149 11.55 -5.68 0.62
C ARG A 149 12.97 -5.45 0.15
N ARG A 150 13.27 -4.21 -0.25
CA ARG A 150 14.63 -3.72 -0.47
C ARG A 150 14.99 -2.76 0.65
N THR A 151 16.20 -2.88 1.16
CA THR A 151 16.72 -1.97 2.17
C THR A 151 17.82 -1.08 1.56
N LYS A 152 17.98 0.13 2.09
CA LYS A 152 19.04 1.06 1.64
C LYS A 152 20.45 0.53 1.89
N THR A 153 20.60 -0.53 2.69
CA THR A 153 21.87 -1.19 3.01
C THR A 153 22.22 -2.33 2.06
N GLU A 154 21.32 -2.69 1.14
CA GLU A 154 21.63 -3.70 0.13
C GLU A 154 22.67 -3.15 -0.86
N PRO A 155 23.69 -3.94 -1.25
CA PRO A 155 24.81 -3.43 -2.07
C PRO A 155 24.36 -2.74 -3.36
N ASP A 156 23.39 -3.31 -4.05
CA ASP A 156 22.86 -2.79 -5.32
C ASP A 156 22.11 -1.45 -5.14
N VAL A 157 21.53 -1.22 -3.95
CA VAL A 157 20.81 0.02 -3.63
C VAL A 157 21.80 1.04 -3.04
N ALA A 158 22.70 0.59 -2.17
CA ALA A 158 23.70 1.45 -1.53
C ALA A 158 24.65 2.12 -2.53
N ALA A 159 24.97 1.44 -3.63
CA ALA A 159 25.84 1.98 -4.68
C ALA A 159 25.24 3.21 -5.41
N GLU A 160 23.92 3.35 -5.43
CA GLU A 160 23.22 4.46 -6.09
C GLU A 160 22.88 5.61 -5.12
N LEU A 161 23.10 5.44 -3.81
CA LEU A 161 22.76 6.43 -2.80
C LEU A 161 23.98 7.23 -2.38
N PRO A 162 23.83 8.55 -2.10
CA PRO A 162 24.89 9.34 -1.50
C PRO A 162 25.24 8.82 -0.10
N GLU A 163 26.47 9.05 0.33
CA GLU A 163 26.92 8.68 1.67
C GLU A 163 26.03 9.36 2.74
N ARG A 164 25.64 8.59 3.74
CA ARG A 164 24.84 9.10 4.84
C ARG A 164 25.70 9.96 5.76
N ILE A 165 25.34 11.23 5.90
CA ILE A 165 25.97 12.17 6.83
C ILE A 165 24.98 12.37 7.99
N ASP A 166 25.37 11.95 9.20
CA ASP A 166 24.61 12.23 10.44
C ASP A 166 25.21 13.47 11.09
N GLN A 167 24.47 14.58 11.12
CA GLN A 167 24.87 15.83 11.79
C GLN A 167 24.02 16.03 13.05
N LEU A 168 24.70 16.22 14.18
CA LEU A 168 24.05 16.55 15.47
C LEU A 168 24.01 18.07 15.63
N ASP A 169 22.82 18.64 15.49
CA ASP A 169 22.57 20.04 15.81
C ASP A 169 22.04 20.17 17.23
N HIS A 170 22.77 20.89 18.09
CA HIS A 170 22.34 21.22 19.43
C HIS A 170 21.53 22.52 19.41
N CYS A 171 20.19 22.40 19.58
CA CYS A 171 19.35 23.56 19.85
C CYS A 171 19.30 23.82 21.35
N THR A 172 19.90 24.93 21.80
CA THR A 172 19.65 25.48 23.14
C THR A 172 18.33 26.23 23.11
N MET A 173 17.39 25.84 23.97
CA MET A 173 16.17 26.61 24.27
C MET A 173 16.47 27.76 25.19
#